data_356a2fe574fc19d6b7f66a11a324c94f
#
_entry.id   356a2fe574fc19d6b7f66a11a324c94f
#
_cell.length_a   1.000
_cell.length_b   1.000
_cell.length_c   1.000
_cell.angle_alpha   90.00
_cell.angle_beta   90.00
_cell.angle_gamma   90.00
#
_symmetry.space_group_name_H-M   'P 1'
#
loop_
_entity.id
_entity.type
_entity.pdbx_description
1 polymer ?
#
loop_
_entity_poly.entity_id
_entity_poly.type
_entity_poly.pdbx_seq_one_letter_code
_entity_poly.pdbx_strand_id
1 'polypeptide(L)'
;MRGKWLLLLMIVLAACGRDRNDPRPPRVDSAPVMPKLASTLVVPVSVRLADLESELNRATPQTLWSIDQREEKCVPAQRLTACAIKRKDGSCRIGIKKLKVTPDLSCRIVGQVTRGRIALGGSGGNIVITLPVRATVSARDVGGIIKRQTATGAASVRALAKLGMTRNWQPTATVRIAYDWTNPPGITILGKRVTFVSKADAKLAGVIAGLERSLPQQLAKVQVRDKVAAAWRGAFSTLELNHEKPPVWMRITPQRLGVQGYSVQGRNLLLTVAAEANAETFVGVKPDAPKPAPLPPASPRIGQRGLRFNIPVLADYGELEPVVERALAKRAARGITLPKLGAVDVTFGDVTIYATDNGRLAVGVPVKAKLRSGYLGERRGEVWLTGLPFNAPDSEVIRVDDLKIATRSDSKAVDLLVALFTDPDTVGAIQAALTENFAKDYDHVLGAARGALAERRQGDFQLAAKIDEVHHGRIMVTGRGLFLAVEARGAATVLYRPRR
;
A
#
# COMPACT_ATOMS: atom_id res chain seq x y z
N MET A 1 4.84 37.60 77.69
CA MET A 1 3.65 38.31 77.24
C MET A 1 3.36 37.79 75.84
N ARG A 2 2.68 36.83 75.69
CA ARG A 2 1.30 36.42 75.42
C ARG A 2 0.66 37.26 74.28
N GLY A 3 0.62 36.82 73.08
CA GLY A 3 -0.13 37.34 71.95
C GLY A 3 -0.62 36.17 71.08
N LYS A 4 -1.86 35.76 71.32
CA LYS A 4 -2.59 34.74 70.57
C LYS A 4 -2.96 35.30 69.23
N TRP A 5 -2.53 34.62 68.12
CA TRP A 5 -3.08 34.81 66.81
C TRP A 5 -3.89 33.54 66.43
N LEU A 6 -5.20 33.73 66.57
CA LEU A 6 -6.19 32.80 65.98
C LEU A 6 -6.27 33.13 64.51
N LEU A 7 -5.69 32.30 63.69
CA LEU A 7 -5.90 32.29 62.24
C LEU A 7 -7.13 31.43 61.92
N LEU A 8 -8.19 32.16 61.63
CA LEU A 8 -9.44 31.61 61.12
C LEU A 8 -9.18 31.01 59.73
N LEU A 9 -9.09 29.67 59.61
CA LEU A 9 -9.01 28.93 58.34
C LEU A 9 -10.42 28.87 57.76
N MET A 10 -10.80 29.85 56.92
CA MET A 10 -11.97 29.73 56.07
C MET A 10 -11.66 28.71 54.97
N ILE A 11 -12.07 27.50 55.20
CA ILE A 11 -12.18 26.47 54.13
C ILE A 11 -13.36 26.88 53.27
N VAL A 12 -13.08 27.54 52.13
CA VAL A 12 -14.04 27.69 51.05
C VAL A 12 -14.14 26.32 50.40
N LEU A 13 -15.09 25.53 50.86
CA LEU A 13 -15.62 24.39 50.11
C LEU A 13 -16.31 24.98 48.88
N ALA A 14 -15.58 25.09 47.77
CA ALA A 14 -16.17 25.17 46.44
C ALA A 14 -16.88 23.83 46.18
N ALA A 15 -18.06 23.69 46.77
CA ALA A 15 -19.01 22.69 46.32
C ALA A 15 -19.39 23.09 44.89
N CYS A 16 -18.86 22.41 43.89
CA CYS A 16 -19.50 22.31 42.58
C CYS A 16 -20.90 21.76 42.85
N GLY A 17 -21.83 22.63 43.14
CA GLY A 17 -23.24 22.31 43.22
C GLY A 17 -23.68 21.86 41.82
N ARG A 18 -23.71 20.57 41.60
CA ARG A 18 -24.51 20.00 40.51
C ARG A 18 -25.93 20.43 40.83
N ASP A 19 -26.49 21.27 39.95
CA ASP A 19 -27.87 21.72 40.09
C ASP A 19 -28.75 20.47 40.17
N ARG A 20 -29.23 20.15 41.38
CA ARG A 20 -30.04 18.92 41.63
C ARG A 20 -31.36 18.91 40.85
N ASN A 21 -31.67 20.00 40.16
CA ASN A 21 -32.90 20.17 39.38
C ASN A 21 -32.66 20.21 37.85
N ASP A 22 -31.41 20.02 37.33
CA ASP A 22 -31.20 19.95 35.90
C ASP A 22 -31.68 18.57 35.40
N PRO A 23 -32.73 18.51 34.54
CA PRO A 23 -33.25 17.26 34.03
C PRO A 23 -32.34 16.61 32.97
N ARG A 24 -31.26 17.27 32.63
CA ARG A 24 -30.35 16.84 31.56
C ARG A 24 -29.45 15.69 32.02
N PRO A 25 -29.37 14.58 31.26
CA PRO A 25 -28.38 13.56 31.50
C PRO A 25 -26.95 14.15 31.45
N PRO A 26 -26.02 13.66 32.27
CA PRO A 26 -24.65 14.16 32.25
C PRO A 26 -24.04 13.96 30.89
N ARG A 27 -23.38 14.99 30.32
CA ARG A 27 -22.70 14.93 29.04
C ARG A 27 -21.32 14.31 29.21
N VAL A 28 -21.01 13.32 28.40
CA VAL A 28 -19.68 12.72 28.32
C VAL A 28 -18.87 13.46 27.25
N ASP A 29 -18.02 14.40 27.71
CA ASP A 29 -17.18 15.22 26.84
C ASP A 29 -15.85 14.53 26.49
N SER A 30 -15.51 13.41 27.13
CA SER A 30 -14.29 12.66 26.82
C SER A 30 -14.39 12.09 25.43
N ALA A 31 -13.52 12.55 24.53
CA ALA A 31 -13.35 11.91 23.24
C ALA A 31 -12.87 10.47 23.48
N PRO A 32 -13.67 9.45 23.20
CA PRO A 32 -13.18 8.08 23.30
C PRO A 32 -12.05 7.91 22.30
N VAL A 33 -11.02 7.21 22.73
CA VAL A 33 -9.93 6.82 21.84
C VAL A 33 -10.51 5.85 20.81
N MET A 34 -10.87 6.36 19.66
CA MET A 34 -11.29 5.50 18.54
C MET A 34 -10.15 4.55 18.20
N PRO A 35 -10.41 3.24 18.10
CA PRO A 35 -9.38 2.28 17.75
C PRO A 35 -8.81 2.64 16.37
N LYS A 36 -7.51 2.95 16.32
CA LYS A 36 -6.78 3.17 15.05
C LYS A 36 -6.54 1.81 14.41
N LEU A 37 -7.49 1.35 13.63
CA LEU A 37 -7.38 0.10 12.91
C LEU A 37 -6.57 0.32 11.62
N ALA A 38 -5.43 -0.35 11.50
CA ALA A 38 -4.59 -0.23 10.33
C ALA A 38 -5.18 -1.01 9.15
N SER A 39 -5.31 -0.35 8.01
CA SER A 39 -5.62 -0.97 6.73
C SER A 39 -4.34 -1.54 6.12
N THR A 40 -4.40 -2.73 5.55
CA THR A 40 -3.26 -3.39 4.91
C THR A 40 -3.59 -3.77 3.47
N LEU A 41 -2.61 -3.54 2.58
CA LEU A 41 -2.67 -3.91 1.18
C LEU A 41 -1.41 -4.70 0.85
N VAL A 42 -1.55 -6.00 0.58
CA VAL A 42 -0.43 -6.87 0.19
C VAL A 42 -0.76 -7.50 -1.16
N VAL A 43 -0.17 -6.97 -2.21
CA VAL A 43 -0.58 -7.29 -3.58
C VAL A 43 0.60 -7.60 -4.49
N PRO A 44 0.42 -8.51 -5.47
CA PRO A 44 1.38 -8.70 -6.52
C PRO A 44 1.29 -7.55 -7.53
N VAL A 45 2.43 -6.94 -7.82
CA VAL A 45 2.64 -6.07 -8.97
C VAL A 45 3.12 -6.95 -10.13
N SER A 46 2.34 -7.08 -11.17
CA SER A 46 2.68 -7.90 -12.33
C SER A 46 3.36 -7.06 -13.41
N VAL A 47 4.53 -7.53 -13.87
CA VAL A 47 5.31 -6.94 -14.97
C VAL A 47 5.54 -8.00 -16.01
N ARG A 48 5.16 -7.76 -17.27
CA ARG A 48 5.41 -8.69 -18.35
C ARG A 48 6.90 -8.73 -18.68
N LEU A 49 7.48 -9.93 -18.72
CA LEU A 49 8.90 -10.11 -19.11
C LEU A 49 9.18 -9.55 -20.51
N ALA A 50 8.20 -9.60 -21.42
CA ALA A 50 8.34 -9.05 -22.76
C ALA A 50 8.60 -7.52 -22.77
N ASP A 51 8.01 -6.77 -21.84
CA ASP A 51 8.24 -5.32 -21.71
C ASP A 51 9.67 -5.07 -21.21
N LEU A 52 10.13 -5.85 -20.22
CA LEU A 52 11.50 -5.77 -19.71
C LEU A 52 12.53 -6.21 -20.77
N GLU A 53 12.24 -7.25 -21.53
CA GLU A 53 13.08 -7.69 -22.65
C GLU A 53 13.24 -6.60 -23.72
N SER A 54 12.14 -5.93 -24.06
CA SER A 54 12.14 -4.82 -25.02
C SER A 54 13.05 -3.69 -24.56
N GLU A 55 12.91 -3.27 -23.30
CA GLU A 55 13.76 -2.21 -22.70
C GLU A 55 15.24 -2.63 -22.64
N LEU A 56 15.53 -3.86 -22.21
CA LEU A 56 16.90 -4.38 -22.17
C LEU A 56 17.52 -4.45 -23.56
N ASN A 57 16.77 -4.92 -24.55
CA ASN A 57 17.25 -4.99 -25.92
C ASN A 57 17.49 -3.62 -26.55
N ARG A 58 16.71 -2.59 -26.13
CA ARG A 58 16.91 -1.22 -26.57
C ARG A 58 18.11 -0.55 -25.88
N ALA A 59 18.26 -0.77 -24.57
CA ALA A 59 19.32 -0.15 -23.76
C ALA A 59 20.69 -0.78 -23.96
N THR A 60 20.77 -2.04 -24.41
CA THR A 60 22.04 -2.76 -24.56
C THR A 60 22.52 -2.70 -26.01
N PRO A 61 23.74 -2.23 -26.29
CA PRO A 61 24.30 -2.20 -27.64
C PRO A 61 24.38 -3.58 -28.29
N GLN A 62 24.20 -3.68 -29.60
CA GLN A 62 24.40 -4.94 -30.33
C GLN A 62 25.85 -5.38 -30.34
N THR A 63 26.78 -4.45 -30.51
CA THR A 63 28.23 -4.71 -30.40
C THR A 63 28.64 -4.54 -28.94
N LEU A 64 29.01 -5.64 -28.30
CA LEU A 64 29.45 -5.67 -26.93
C LEU A 64 30.92 -5.29 -26.77
N TRP A 65 31.71 -5.60 -27.77
CA TRP A 65 33.14 -5.34 -27.77
C TRP A 65 33.67 -5.32 -29.19
N SER A 66 34.67 -4.45 -29.42
CA SER A 66 35.42 -4.42 -30.69
C SER A 66 36.89 -4.14 -30.42
N ILE A 67 37.73 -4.65 -31.32
CA ILE A 67 39.17 -4.42 -31.33
C ILE A 67 39.65 -4.15 -32.75
N ASP A 68 40.50 -3.17 -32.90
CA ASP A 68 41.26 -2.90 -34.10
C ASP A 68 42.63 -2.36 -33.67
N GLN A 69 43.60 -3.25 -33.59
CA GLN A 69 44.96 -2.91 -33.16
C GLN A 69 46.01 -3.70 -33.89
N ARG A 70 47.22 -3.12 -33.98
CA ARG A 70 48.40 -3.81 -34.52
C ARG A 70 49.10 -4.52 -33.37
N GLU A 71 49.39 -5.80 -33.56
CA GLU A 71 50.11 -6.65 -32.62
C GLU A 71 51.46 -7.04 -33.23
N GLU A 72 52.54 -6.67 -32.52
CA GLU A 72 53.92 -6.88 -33.02
C GLU A 72 54.36 -8.36 -32.95
N LYS A 73 53.75 -9.14 -32.04
CA LYS A 73 54.06 -10.54 -31.80
C LYS A 73 52.82 -11.43 -31.95
N CYS A 74 52.11 -11.25 -33.04
CA CYS A 74 50.90 -12.01 -33.33
C CYS A 74 51.17 -13.50 -33.44
N VAL A 75 52.24 -13.86 -34.13
CA VAL A 75 52.81 -15.21 -34.15
C VAL A 75 54.21 -15.15 -33.52
N PRO A 76 54.42 -15.68 -32.34
CA PRO A 76 55.73 -15.67 -31.71
C PRO A 76 56.74 -16.53 -32.48
N ALA A 77 57.94 -16.09 -32.52
CA ALA A 77 59.07 -16.79 -33.11
C ALA A 77 59.15 -18.25 -32.65
N GLN A 78 59.26 -19.16 -33.57
CA GLN A 78 59.57 -20.55 -33.22
C GLN A 78 61.03 -20.66 -32.83
N ARG A 79 61.25 -21.34 -31.70
CA ARG A 79 62.58 -21.61 -31.15
C ARG A 79 62.78 -23.09 -31.09
N LEU A 80 63.79 -23.59 -31.83
CA LEU A 80 64.21 -24.98 -31.72
C LEU A 80 65.23 -25.13 -30.58
N THR A 81 65.00 -26.13 -29.78
CA THR A 81 66.02 -26.63 -28.81
C THR A 81 66.70 -27.80 -29.45
N ALA A 82 67.87 -27.60 -29.99
CA ALA A 82 68.71 -28.70 -30.47
C ALA A 82 69.60 -29.19 -29.36
N CYS A 83 69.63 -30.47 -29.14
CA CYS A 83 70.58 -31.10 -28.22
C CYS A 83 71.82 -31.56 -28.98
N ALA A 84 72.95 -30.93 -28.70
CA ALA A 84 74.20 -31.30 -29.36
C ALA A 84 74.78 -32.57 -28.79
N ILE A 85 74.57 -32.85 -27.50
CA ILE A 85 75.07 -34.07 -26.82
C ILE A 85 73.96 -34.61 -25.90
N LYS A 86 73.48 -35.84 -26.20
CA LYS A 86 72.53 -36.57 -25.34
C LYS A 86 73.28 -37.47 -24.37
N ARG A 87 72.80 -37.53 -23.12
CA ARG A 87 73.26 -38.55 -22.12
C ARG A 87 72.68 -39.90 -22.45
N LYS A 88 73.24 -40.95 -21.85
CA LYS A 88 72.79 -42.35 -22.03
C LYS A 88 71.34 -42.59 -21.58
N ASP A 89 70.82 -41.73 -20.69
CA ASP A 89 69.42 -41.73 -20.23
C ASP A 89 68.44 -40.96 -21.16
N GLY A 90 68.90 -40.48 -22.30
CA GLY A 90 68.12 -39.70 -23.25
C GLY A 90 67.99 -38.22 -22.94
N SER A 91 68.43 -37.76 -21.78
CA SER A 91 68.43 -36.33 -21.39
C SER A 91 69.52 -35.55 -22.10
N CYS A 92 69.30 -34.25 -22.36
CA CYS A 92 70.24 -33.39 -23.03
C CYS A 92 71.36 -32.92 -22.11
N ARG A 93 72.65 -33.23 -22.40
CA ARG A 93 73.82 -32.79 -21.64
C ARG A 93 74.32 -31.40 -22.06
N ILE A 94 74.34 -31.14 -23.39
CA ILE A 94 74.69 -29.85 -23.95
C ILE A 94 73.60 -29.46 -24.95
N GLY A 95 72.76 -28.50 -24.54
CA GLY A 95 71.69 -27.94 -25.40
C GLY A 95 72.16 -26.63 -26.06
N ILE A 96 71.95 -26.50 -27.37
CA ILE A 96 72.04 -25.23 -28.05
C ILE A 96 70.86 -24.40 -27.58
N LYS A 97 71.10 -23.34 -26.81
CA LYS A 97 70.09 -22.43 -26.29
C LYS A 97 69.22 -21.91 -27.47
N LYS A 98 67.97 -22.35 -27.49
CA LYS A 98 66.79 -21.77 -28.21
C LYS A 98 67.16 -20.92 -29.45
N LEU A 99 67.61 -21.60 -30.52
CA LEU A 99 67.83 -20.91 -31.78
C LEU A 99 66.51 -20.40 -32.33
N LYS A 100 66.42 -19.13 -32.60
CA LYS A 100 65.23 -18.47 -33.19
C LYS A 100 65.16 -18.81 -34.65
N VAL A 101 64.27 -19.70 -35.06
CA VAL A 101 64.19 -20.21 -36.43
C VAL A 101 63.29 -19.36 -37.32
N THR A 102 62.29 -18.71 -36.72
CA THR A 102 61.38 -17.79 -37.43
C THR A 102 61.38 -16.42 -36.69
N PRO A 103 61.21 -15.30 -37.39
CA PRO A 103 60.97 -14.02 -36.74
C PRO A 103 59.61 -14.02 -36.01
N ASP A 104 59.45 -13.06 -35.05
CA ASP A 104 58.13 -12.71 -34.57
C ASP A 104 57.36 -12.02 -35.73
N LEU A 105 56.15 -12.51 -36.02
CA LEU A 105 55.34 -11.92 -37.09
C LEU A 105 54.30 -10.96 -36.51
N SER A 106 54.27 -9.74 -37.00
CA SER A 106 53.24 -8.76 -36.66
C SER A 106 51.97 -8.99 -37.49
N CYS A 107 50.83 -8.58 -36.93
CA CYS A 107 49.55 -8.56 -37.65
C CYS A 107 48.64 -7.43 -37.14
N ARG A 108 47.58 -7.11 -37.88
CA ARG A 108 46.48 -6.27 -37.44
C ARG A 108 45.33 -7.16 -36.98
N ILE A 109 44.97 -7.05 -35.74
CA ILE A 109 43.83 -7.79 -35.15
C ILE A 109 42.61 -6.92 -35.26
N VAL A 110 41.60 -7.36 -36.01
CA VAL A 110 40.29 -6.72 -36.13
C VAL A 110 39.22 -7.71 -35.68
N GLY A 111 38.44 -7.33 -34.69
CA GLY A 111 37.45 -8.24 -34.17
C GLY A 111 36.28 -7.53 -33.51
N GLN A 112 35.19 -8.25 -33.41
CA GLN A 112 34.01 -7.78 -32.71
C GLN A 112 33.28 -8.96 -32.04
N VAL A 113 32.63 -8.65 -30.91
CA VAL A 113 31.67 -9.52 -30.23
C VAL A 113 30.30 -8.87 -30.31
N THR A 114 29.37 -9.54 -30.95
CA THR A 114 27.99 -9.08 -31.09
C THR A 114 27.05 -9.96 -30.30
N ARG A 115 25.96 -9.36 -29.81
CA ARG A 115 24.89 -10.11 -29.15
C ARG A 115 23.69 -10.35 -30.06
N GLY A 116 22.98 -11.43 -29.79
CA GLY A 116 21.62 -11.64 -30.26
C GLY A 116 20.59 -10.98 -29.37
N ARG A 117 19.34 -11.44 -29.49
CA ARG A 117 18.23 -10.96 -28.66
C ARG A 117 18.37 -11.45 -27.21
N ILE A 118 18.22 -10.55 -26.25
CA ILE A 118 18.13 -10.87 -24.83
C ILE A 118 16.73 -11.43 -24.55
N ALA A 119 16.65 -12.58 -23.91
CA ALA A 119 15.42 -13.20 -23.45
C ALA A 119 15.43 -13.36 -21.94
N LEU A 120 14.27 -13.18 -21.30
CA LEU A 120 14.07 -13.32 -19.87
C LEU A 120 13.17 -14.51 -19.55
N GLY A 121 13.46 -15.18 -18.46
CA GLY A 121 12.68 -16.28 -17.90
C GLY A 121 12.79 -16.32 -16.38
N GLY A 122 12.27 -17.40 -15.79
CA GLY A 122 12.40 -17.66 -14.36
C GLY A 122 12.83 -19.09 -14.09
N SER A 123 13.59 -19.27 -13.00
CA SER A 123 13.95 -20.58 -12.48
C SER A 123 14.02 -20.48 -10.94
N GLY A 124 13.06 -21.10 -10.25
CA GLY A 124 12.90 -20.96 -8.81
C GLY A 124 12.70 -19.49 -8.40
N GLY A 125 13.53 -18.98 -7.50
CA GLY A 125 13.52 -17.57 -7.09
C GLY A 125 14.45 -16.67 -7.91
N ASN A 126 14.94 -17.11 -9.10
CA ASN A 126 15.89 -16.36 -9.92
C ASN A 126 15.27 -15.89 -11.22
N ILE A 127 15.69 -14.72 -11.70
CA ILE A 127 15.48 -14.27 -13.06
C ILE A 127 16.58 -14.89 -13.91
N VAL A 128 16.19 -15.54 -15.00
CA VAL A 128 17.11 -16.13 -15.99
C VAL A 128 17.20 -15.19 -17.17
N ILE A 129 18.41 -14.75 -17.47
CA ILE A 129 18.70 -13.91 -18.64
C ILE A 129 19.48 -14.77 -19.61
N THR A 130 18.97 -14.95 -20.83
CA THR A 130 19.66 -15.70 -21.90
C THR A 130 20.08 -14.74 -23.00
N LEU A 131 21.34 -14.81 -23.36
CA LEU A 131 21.98 -13.90 -24.31
C LEU A 131 22.89 -14.72 -25.30
N PRO A 132 22.47 -14.93 -26.54
CA PRO A 132 23.36 -15.46 -27.55
C PRO A 132 24.43 -14.45 -27.93
N VAL A 133 25.67 -14.87 -27.98
CA VAL A 133 26.81 -14.04 -28.41
C VAL A 133 27.57 -14.68 -29.55
N ARG A 134 28.10 -13.85 -30.45
CA ARG A 134 28.95 -14.25 -31.57
C ARG A 134 30.20 -13.41 -31.58
N ALA A 135 31.33 -14.05 -31.75
CA ALA A 135 32.62 -13.40 -31.90
C ALA A 135 33.18 -13.67 -33.27
N THR A 136 33.73 -12.65 -33.90
CA THR A 136 34.52 -12.77 -35.15
C THR A 136 35.79 -11.96 -34.94
N VAL A 137 36.94 -12.60 -35.03
CA VAL A 137 38.24 -11.98 -34.88
C VAL A 137 39.11 -12.37 -36.07
N SER A 138 39.64 -11.41 -36.79
CA SER A 138 40.49 -11.59 -37.93
C SER A 138 41.89 -11.04 -37.67
N ALA A 139 42.90 -11.85 -37.93
CA ALA A 139 44.26 -11.41 -38.07
C ALA A 139 44.52 -11.09 -39.55
N ARG A 140 44.96 -9.86 -39.83
CA ARG A 140 45.27 -9.36 -41.18
C ARG A 140 46.76 -9.08 -41.30
N ASP A 141 47.28 -9.26 -42.50
CA ASP A 141 48.68 -8.96 -42.85
C ASP A 141 49.69 -9.63 -41.93
N VAL A 142 49.50 -10.94 -41.65
CA VAL A 142 50.38 -11.68 -40.75
C VAL A 142 51.73 -11.89 -41.41
N GLY A 143 52.73 -11.14 -40.94
CA GLY A 143 54.12 -11.16 -41.46
C GLY A 143 54.23 -10.85 -42.95
N GLY A 144 53.22 -10.18 -43.56
CA GLY A 144 53.20 -9.87 -45.00
C GLY A 144 52.87 -11.09 -45.91
N ILE A 145 52.72 -12.27 -45.36
CA ILE A 145 52.52 -13.53 -46.12
C ILE A 145 51.06 -13.96 -46.13
N ILE A 146 50.37 -13.94 -44.99
CA ILE A 146 48.97 -14.34 -44.84
C ILE A 146 48.08 -13.11 -44.82
N LYS A 147 47.31 -12.86 -45.89
CA LYS A 147 46.44 -11.71 -46.04
C LYS A 147 45.36 -11.60 -44.92
N ARG A 148 44.73 -12.73 -44.56
CA ARG A 148 43.67 -12.78 -43.56
C ARG A 148 43.41 -14.18 -43.02
N GLN A 149 43.32 -14.30 -41.70
CA GLN A 149 42.79 -15.49 -41.03
C GLN A 149 41.67 -15.04 -40.06
N THR A 150 40.52 -15.71 -40.10
CA THR A 150 39.35 -15.37 -39.31
C THR A 150 38.99 -16.49 -38.36
N ALA A 151 38.91 -16.14 -37.07
CA ALA A 151 38.41 -17.00 -36.03
C ALA A 151 36.95 -16.64 -35.78
N THR A 152 36.09 -17.62 -35.63
CA THR A 152 34.69 -17.45 -35.27
C THR A 152 34.36 -18.29 -34.07
N GLY A 153 33.46 -17.79 -33.22
CA GLY A 153 32.93 -18.50 -32.09
C GLY A 153 31.53 -18.03 -31.78
N ALA A 154 30.72 -18.88 -31.16
CA ALA A 154 29.42 -18.51 -30.67
C ALA A 154 29.14 -19.22 -29.34
N ALA A 155 28.47 -18.54 -28.42
CA ALA A 155 28.09 -19.10 -27.13
C ALA A 155 26.69 -18.64 -26.75
N SER A 156 26.01 -19.44 -25.95
CA SER A 156 24.81 -19.04 -25.23
C SER A 156 25.22 -18.67 -23.82
N VAL A 157 25.07 -17.38 -23.46
CA VAL A 157 25.34 -16.89 -22.11
C VAL A 157 24.05 -16.94 -21.31
N ARG A 158 24.12 -17.50 -20.11
CA ARG A 158 23.03 -17.61 -19.15
C ARG A 158 23.41 -16.95 -17.85
N ALA A 159 22.71 -15.86 -17.48
CA ALA A 159 22.88 -15.21 -16.19
C ALA A 159 21.68 -15.52 -15.29
N LEU A 160 21.96 -15.93 -14.05
CA LEU A 160 20.99 -16.12 -12.98
C LEU A 160 21.08 -14.91 -12.05
N ALA A 161 20.02 -14.12 -11.95
CA ALA A 161 19.96 -12.95 -11.11
C ALA A 161 18.93 -13.16 -10.00
N LYS A 162 19.36 -13.03 -8.72
CA LYS A 162 18.49 -12.96 -7.55
C LYS A 162 18.44 -11.53 -7.08
N LEU A 163 17.24 -10.93 -7.13
CA LEU A 163 17.02 -9.55 -6.73
C LEU A 163 16.70 -9.43 -5.25
N GLY A 164 16.96 -8.27 -4.68
CA GLY A 164 16.62 -7.90 -3.32
C GLY A 164 16.42 -6.41 -3.18
N MET A 165 15.99 -5.99 -1.99
CA MET A 165 15.84 -4.59 -1.61
C MET A 165 16.39 -4.40 -0.20
N THR A 166 17.22 -3.37 -0.01
CA THR A 166 17.67 -2.99 1.33
C THR A 166 16.57 -2.22 2.07
N ARG A 167 16.73 -2.09 3.40
CA ARG A 167 15.83 -1.24 4.21
C ARG A 167 15.80 0.22 3.75
N ASN A 168 16.85 0.69 3.11
CA ASN A 168 16.97 2.07 2.59
C ASN A 168 16.48 2.22 1.14
N TRP A 169 15.70 1.24 0.63
CA TRP A 169 15.14 1.24 -0.72
C TRP A 169 16.19 1.20 -1.84
N GLN A 170 17.37 0.65 -1.55
CA GLN A 170 18.37 0.39 -2.57
C GLN A 170 18.16 -1.02 -3.15
N PRO A 171 18.02 -1.18 -4.46
CA PRO A 171 17.94 -2.48 -5.07
C PRO A 171 19.29 -3.20 -4.96
N THR A 172 19.24 -4.49 -4.73
CA THR A 172 20.40 -5.38 -4.70
C THR A 172 20.21 -6.54 -5.64
N ALA A 173 21.29 -7.11 -6.12
CA ALA A 173 21.27 -8.34 -6.89
C ALA A 173 22.47 -9.23 -6.55
N THR A 174 22.28 -10.54 -6.70
CA THR A 174 23.36 -11.50 -6.83
C THR A 174 23.27 -12.08 -8.20
N VAL A 175 24.35 -11.99 -8.99
CA VAL A 175 24.37 -12.46 -10.37
C VAL A 175 25.39 -13.59 -10.50
N ARG A 176 25.01 -14.67 -11.19
CA ARG A 176 25.86 -15.78 -11.57
C ARG A 176 25.76 -15.97 -13.07
N ILE A 177 26.89 -16.00 -13.76
CA ILE A 177 26.98 -16.08 -15.22
C ILE A 177 27.67 -17.38 -15.62
N ALA A 178 27.01 -18.13 -16.47
CA ALA A 178 27.55 -19.30 -17.15
C ALA A 178 27.37 -19.15 -18.65
N TYR A 179 28.13 -19.89 -19.42
CA TYR A 179 27.98 -19.94 -20.88
C TYR A 179 28.32 -21.34 -21.41
N ASP A 180 27.69 -21.64 -22.54
CA ASP A 180 27.91 -22.86 -23.26
C ASP A 180 28.32 -22.51 -24.71
N TRP A 181 29.40 -23.09 -25.21
CA TRP A 181 29.80 -22.90 -26.58
C TRP A 181 28.83 -23.59 -27.54
N THR A 182 28.12 -22.82 -28.35
CA THR A 182 27.29 -23.34 -29.46
C THR A 182 28.10 -23.54 -30.72
N ASN A 183 29.17 -22.77 -30.86
CA ASN A 183 30.22 -22.97 -31.88
C ASN A 183 31.57 -22.60 -31.21
N PRO A 184 32.39 -23.59 -30.84
CA PRO A 184 33.65 -23.35 -30.15
C PRO A 184 34.56 -22.42 -30.95
N PRO A 185 35.30 -21.50 -30.25
CA PRO A 185 36.19 -20.55 -30.96
C PRO A 185 37.29 -21.28 -31.70
N GLY A 186 37.45 -20.96 -32.97
CA GLY A 186 38.42 -21.63 -33.79
C GLY A 186 38.59 -20.99 -35.17
N ILE A 187 39.62 -21.44 -35.88
CA ILE A 187 39.88 -21.10 -37.29
C ILE A 187 39.73 -22.35 -38.16
N THR A 188 39.35 -22.17 -39.41
CA THR A 188 39.30 -23.26 -40.37
C THR A 188 40.49 -23.11 -41.31
N ILE A 189 41.38 -24.12 -41.36
CA ILE A 189 42.57 -24.18 -42.21
C ILE A 189 42.49 -25.45 -43.04
N LEU A 190 42.52 -25.32 -44.35
CA LEU A 190 42.45 -26.46 -45.33
C LEU A 190 41.27 -27.41 -45.00
N GLY A 191 40.10 -26.83 -44.68
CA GLY A 191 38.91 -27.62 -44.37
C GLY A 191 38.87 -28.22 -42.95
N LYS A 192 39.94 -28.15 -42.18
CA LYS A 192 39.99 -28.60 -40.78
C LYS A 192 39.84 -27.44 -39.82
N ARG A 193 38.93 -27.59 -38.83
CA ARG A 193 38.73 -26.61 -37.78
C ARG A 193 39.71 -26.85 -36.64
N VAL A 194 40.52 -25.85 -36.33
CA VAL A 194 41.41 -25.80 -35.17
C VAL A 194 40.75 -24.93 -34.10
N THR A 195 40.44 -25.49 -32.91
CA THR A 195 39.79 -24.78 -31.81
C THR A 195 40.79 -24.35 -30.75
N PHE A 196 40.50 -23.27 -30.04
CA PHE A 196 41.30 -22.75 -28.90
C PHE A 196 40.43 -22.39 -27.69
N VAL A 197 39.52 -23.32 -27.35
CA VAL A 197 38.52 -23.19 -26.27
C VAL A 197 39.20 -22.82 -24.96
N SER A 198 40.23 -23.55 -24.53
CA SER A 198 40.89 -23.31 -23.23
C SER A 198 41.48 -21.91 -23.09
N LYS A 199 42.01 -21.33 -24.18
CA LYS A 199 42.51 -19.95 -24.16
C LYS A 199 41.36 -18.93 -24.09
N ALA A 200 40.27 -19.21 -24.77
CA ALA A 200 39.06 -18.39 -24.71
C ALA A 200 38.44 -18.43 -23.31
N ASP A 201 38.30 -19.63 -22.73
CA ASP A 201 37.74 -19.81 -21.37
C ASP A 201 38.58 -19.09 -20.32
N ALA A 202 39.90 -19.18 -20.37
CA ALA A 202 40.79 -18.43 -19.43
C ALA A 202 40.60 -16.92 -19.50
N LYS A 203 40.36 -16.38 -20.70
CA LYS A 203 40.06 -14.92 -20.85
C LYS A 203 38.66 -14.57 -20.40
N LEU A 204 37.64 -15.40 -20.73
CA LEU A 204 36.25 -15.18 -20.34
C LEU A 204 36.05 -15.27 -18.84
N ALA A 205 36.74 -16.14 -18.12
CA ALA A 205 36.63 -16.25 -16.67
C ALA A 205 36.88 -14.92 -15.95
N GLY A 206 37.89 -14.16 -16.37
CA GLY A 206 38.15 -12.84 -15.81
C GLY A 206 37.07 -11.82 -16.12
N VAL A 207 36.53 -11.84 -17.35
CA VAL A 207 35.43 -10.94 -17.78
C VAL A 207 34.16 -11.26 -17.01
N ILE A 208 33.79 -12.54 -16.89
CA ILE A 208 32.61 -13.00 -16.15
C ILE A 208 32.69 -12.57 -14.69
N ALA A 209 33.81 -12.84 -14.01
CA ALA A 209 34.01 -12.40 -12.62
C ALA A 209 33.93 -10.89 -12.47
N GLY A 210 34.38 -10.11 -13.45
CA GLY A 210 34.20 -8.66 -13.52
C GLY A 210 32.74 -8.27 -13.63
N LEU A 211 31.97 -8.91 -14.51
CA LEU A 211 30.54 -8.65 -14.72
C LEU A 211 29.70 -9.04 -13.50
N GLU A 212 29.95 -10.19 -12.89
CA GLU A 212 29.25 -10.62 -11.67
C GLU A 212 29.41 -9.65 -10.50
N ARG A 213 30.53 -8.94 -10.44
CA ARG A 213 30.78 -7.90 -9.44
C ARG A 213 30.17 -6.56 -9.86
N SER A 214 30.28 -6.16 -11.12
CA SER A 214 29.88 -4.84 -11.59
C SER A 214 28.37 -4.70 -11.80
N LEU A 215 27.67 -5.73 -12.27
CA LEU A 215 26.22 -5.69 -12.50
C LEU A 215 25.40 -5.35 -11.25
N PRO A 216 25.65 -5.98 -10.07
CA PRO A 216 25.00 -5.58 -8.83
C PRO A 216 25.26 -4.12 -8.45
N GLN A 217 26.49 -3.64 -8.66
CA GLN A 217 26.86 -2.26 -8.37
C GLN A 217 26.14 -1.25 -9.31
N GLN A 218 25.95 -1.62 -10.58
CA GLN A 218 25.16 -0.79 -11.50
C GLN A 218 23.69 -0.75 -11.11
N LEU A 219 23.12 -1.88 -10.69
CA LEU A 219 21.75 -1.94 -10.19
C LEU A 219 21.56 -1.06 -8.96
N ALA A 220 22.52 -1.05 -8.04
CA ALA A 220 22.47 -0.21 -6.83
C ALA A 220 22.44 1.30 -7.14
N LYS A 221 22.88 1.73 -8.32
CA LYS A 221 22.82 3.13 -8.77
C LYS A 221 21.42 3.54 -9.28
N VAL A 222 20.52 2.59 -9.47
CA VAL A 222 19.15 2.90 -9.92
C VAL A 222 18.41 3.61 -8.79
N GLN A 223 17.92 4.81 -9.06
CA GLN A 223 17.24 5.70 -8.08
C GLN A 223 15.82 5.23 -7.77
N VAL A 224 15.67 4.01 -7.25
CA VAL A 224 14.37 3.45 -6.85
C VAL A 224 13.79 4.22 -5.68
N ARG A 225 14.64 4.62 -4.72
CA ARG A 225 14.23 5.34 -3.51
C ARG A 225 13.46 6.62 -3.83
N ASP A 226 13.91 7.42 -4.79
CA ASP A 226 13.28 8.70 -5.12
C ASP A 226 11.90 8.51 -5.74
N LYS A 227 11.75 7.48 -6.60
CA LYS A 227 10.45 7.11 -7.18
C LYS A 227 9.49 6.60 -6.10
N VAL A 228 9.97 5.76 -5.18
CA VAL A 228 9.16 5.26 -4.05
C VAL A 228 8.81 6.41 -3.11
N ALA A 229 9.75 7.34 -2.82
CA ALA A 229 9.49 8.51 -1.98
C ALA A 229 8.45 9.47 -2.60
N ALA A 230 8.46 9.63 -3.92
CA ALA A 230 7.45 10.42 -4.62
C ALA A 230 6.05 9.76 -4.51
N ALA A 231 5.97 8.44 -4.75
CA ALA A 231 4.73 7.68 -4.58
C ALA A 231 4.24 7.70 -3.13
N TRP A 232 5.15 7.58 -2.16
CA TRP A 232 4.85 7.65 -0.73
C TRP A 232 4.21 8.98 -0.34
N ARG A 233 4.79 10.10 -0.79
CA ARG A 233 4.22 11.44 -0.53
C ARG A 233 2.82 11.60 -1.14
N GLY A 234 2.60 11.07 -2.33
CA GLY A 234 1.30 11.12 -3.00
C GLY A 234 0.23 10.23 -2.37
N ALA A 235 0.61 9.30 -1.49
CA ALA A 235 -0.33 8.43 -0.80
C ALA A 235 -1.00 9.09 0.43
N PHE A 236 -0.46 10.22 0.93
CA PHE A 236 -1.10 11.07 1.95
C PHE A 236 -2.21 11.88 1.27
N SER A 237 -3.44 11.47 1.44
CA SER A 237 -4.54 12.05 0.67
C SER A 237 -5.83 12.08 1.47
N THR A 238 -6.70 13.02 1.08
CA THR A 238 -8.10 13.05 1.46
C THR A 238 -8.92 12.80 0.19
N LEU A 239 -9.69 11.73 0.20
CA LEU A 239 -10.52 11.29 -0.92
C LEU A 239 -11.97 11.60 -0.62
N GLU A 240 -12.69 12.11 -1.61
CA GLU A 240 -14.14 12.22 -1.56
C GLU A 240 -14.73 10.85 -1.90
N LEU A 241 -15.58 10.32 -1.01
CA LEU A 241 -16.22 9.03 -1.21
C LEU A 241 -17.57 9.16 -1.88
N ASN A 242 -18.34 10.24 -1.54
CA ASN A 242 -19.57 10.56 -2.25
C ASN A 242 -19.72 12.08 -2.45
N HIS A 243 -20.53 12.48 -3.44
CA HIS A 243 -20.86 13.88 -3.75
C HIS A 243 -22.24 14.31 -3.23
N GLU A 244 -22.97 13.41 -2.57
CA GLU A 244 -24.28 13.68 -2.00
C GLU A 244 -24.17 14.53 -0.74
N LYS A 245 -25.25 15.16 -0.32
CA LYS A 245 -25.29 15.98 0.90
C LYS A 245 -25.84 15.16 2.07
N PRO A 246 -25.09 14.99 3.16
CA PRO A 246 -23.72 15.51 3.40
C PRO A 246 -22.65 14.70 2.65
N PRO A 247 -21.58 15.33 2.13
CA PRO A 247 -20.49 14.63 1.48
C PRO A 247 -19.67 13.80 2.47
N VAL A 248 -19.12 12.69 1.99
CA VAL A 248 -18.29 11.80 2.85
C VAL A 248 -16.85 11.81 2.34
N TRP A 249 -15.92 11.99 3.25
CA TRP A 249 -14.50 12.07 3.01
C TRP A 249 -13.74 10.96 3.72
N MET A 250 -12.67 10.48 3.09
CA MET A 250 -11.74 9.54 3.70
C MET A 250 -10.33 10.12 3.68
N ARG A 251 -9.72 10.23 4.86
CA ARG A 251 -8.34 10.64 5.04
C ARG A 251 -7.46 9.41 5.20
N ILE A 252 -6.45 9.26 4.33
CA ILE A 252 -5.53 8.13 4.32
C ILE A 252 -4.16 8.62 4.78
N THR A 253 -3.64 8.01 5.85
CA THR A 253 -2.33 8.30 6.42
C THR A 253 -1.46 7.04 6.35
N PRO A 254 -0.57 6.91 5.35
CA PRO A 254 0.36 5.80 5.24
C PRO A 254 1.28 5.67 6.46
N GLN A 255 1.53 4.43 6.90
CA GLN A 255 2.34 4.11 8.08
C GLN A 255 3.58 3.29 7.71
N ARG A 256 3.41 2.24 6.91
CA ARG A 256 4.48 1.34 6.50
C ARG A 256 4.38 0.98 5.03
N LEU A 257 5.52 0.74 4.41
CA LEU A 257 5.63 0.29 3.03
C LEU A 257 6.75 -0.74 2.93
N GLY A 258 6.62 -1.74 2.07
CA GLY A 258 7.63 -2.77 1.91
C GLY A 258 7.50 -3.60 0.65
N VAL A 259 8.55 -4.36 0.38
CA VAL A 259 8.62 -5.37 -0.68
C VAL A 259 8.82 -6.72 -0.01
N GLN A 260 7.90 -7.65 -0.22
CA GLN A 260 7.91 -8.97 0.43
C GLN A 260 8.49 -10.08 -0.47
N GLY A 261 9.20 -9.70 -1.53
CA GLY A 261 9.82 -10.63 -2.45
C GLY A 261 9.21 -10.57 -3.85
N TYR A 262 9.69 -11.48 -4.69
CA TYR A 262 9.21 -11.61 -6.07
C TYR A 262 9.23 -13.09 -6.50
N SER A 263 8.50 -13.38 -7.56
CA SER A 263 8.52 -14.66 -8.26
C SER A 263 8.34 -14.45 -9.76
N VAL A 264 8.82 -15.40 -10.56
CA VAL A 264 8.53 -15.41 -12.00
C VAL A 264 7.56 -16.54 -12.27
N GLN A 265 6.39 -16.19 -12.81
CA GLN A 265 5.33 -17.14 -13.13
C GLN A 265 4.98 -17.02 -14.64
N GLY A 266 5.30 -18.06 -15.41
CA GLY A 266 5.17 -18.02 -16.85
C GLY A 266 5.99 -16.87 -17.47
N ARG A 267 5.32 -15.93 -18.11
CA ARG A 267 5.93 -14.74 -18.75
C ARG A 267 5.76 -13.45 -17.93
N ASN A 268 5.46 -13.57 -16.61
CA ASN A 268 5.29 -12.42 -15.73
C ASN A 268 6.23 -12.48 -14.53
N LEU A 269 6.83 -11.35 -14.22
CA LEU A 269 7.50 -11.08 -12.94
C LEU A 269 6.46 -10.51 -11.98
N LEU A 270 6.25 -11.19 -10.86
CA LEU A 270 5.34 -10.78 -9.79
C LEU A 270 6.16 -10.26 -8.62
N LEU A 271 6.10 -8.97 -8.35
CA LEU A 271 6.72 -8.33 -7.19
C LEU A 271 5.64 -8.12 -6.12
N THR A 272 5.79 -8.72 -4.95
CA THR A 272 4.84 -8.51 -3.84
C THR A 272 5.16 -7.22 -3.11
N VAL A 273 4.27 -6.24 -3.24
CA VAL A 273 4.34 -4.96 -2.52
C VAL A 273 3.32 -4.97 -1.39
N ALA A 274 3.71 -4.43 -0.25
CA ALA A 274 2.87 -4.34 0.93
C ALA A 274 2.85 -2.91 1.46
N ALA A 275 1.67 -2.43 1.82
CA ALA A 275 1.45 -1.13 2.43
C ALA A 275 0.52 -1.25 3.63
N GLU A 276 0.72 -0.39 4.62
CA GLU A 276 -0.15 -0.22 5.76
C GLU A 276 -0.46 1.27 5.93
N ALA A 277 -1.72 1.58 6.16
CA ALA A 277 -2.20 2.94 6.34
C ALA A 277 -3.33 3.00 7.38
N ASN A 278 -3.45 4.11 8.07
CA ASN A 278 -4.64 4.45 8.83
C ASN A 278 -5.64 5.14 7.89
N ALA A 279 -6.90 4.76 7.98
CA ALA A 279 -8.00 5.42 7.31
C ALA A 279 -8.93 6.06 8.36
N GLU A 280 -9.40 7.26 8.09
CA GLU A 280 -10.37 7.98 8.92
C GLU A 280 -11.48 8.50 8.00
N THR A 281 -12.73 8.36 8.41
CA THR A 281 -13.89 8.82 7.62
C THR A 281 -14.49 10.06 8.29
N PHE A 282 -14.92 11.01 7.48
CA PHE A 282 -15.53 12.27 7.93
C PHE A 282 -16.79 12.51 7.09
N VAL A 283 -17.86 12.89 7.76
CA VAL A 283 -19.12 13.31 7.13
C VAL A 283 -19.20 14.83 7.19
N GLY A 284 -19.65 15.47 6.11
CA GLY A 284 -19.79 16.91 6.02
C GLY A 284 -18.51 17.62 5.57
N VAL A 285 -17.86 18.35 6.45
CA VAL A 285 -16.70 19.20 6.11
C VAL A 285 -15.49 18.38 5.69
N LYS A 286 -14.88 18.73 4.55
CA LYS A 286 -13.63 18.11 4.09
C LYS A 286 -12.50 18.31 5.09
N PRO A 287 -11.90 17.24 5.62
CA PRO A 287 -10.73 17.38 6.49
C PRO A 287 -9.48 17.75 5.70
N ASP A 288 -8.53 18.42 6.36
CA ASP A 288 -7.23 18.70 5.79
C ASP A 288 -6.52 17.40 5.38
N ALA A 289 -5.77 17.44 4.27
CA ALA A 289 -4.91 16.34 3.88
C ALA A 289 -3.80 16.14 4.93
N PRO A 290 -3.45 14.88 5.27
CA PRO A 290 -2.39 14.63 6.24
C PRO A 290 -1.05 15.13 5.69
N LYS A 291 -0.22 15.72 6.55
CA LYS A 291 1.12 16.15 6.17
C LYS A 291 1.97 14.93 5.83
N PRO A 292 2.63 14.88 4.65
CA PRO A 292 3.47 13.78 4.27
C PRO A 292 4.65 13.59 5.24
N ALA A 293 4.77 12.39 5.80
CA ALA A 293 5.94 11.98 6.57
C ALA A 293 7.08 11.52 5.62
N PRO A 294 8.34 11.56 6.06
CA PRO A 294 9.46 10.98 5.31
C PRO A 294 9.22 9.50 4.99
N LEU A 295 9.77 9.03 3.86
CA LEU A 295 9.68 7.62 3.47
C LEU A 295 10.30 6.72 4.56
N PRO A 296 9.54 5.80 5.16
CA PRO A 296 10.07 4.91 6.19
C PRO A 296 11.02 3.87 5.59
N PRO A 297 11.84 3.21 6.42
CA PRO A 297 12.60 2.04 5.99
C PRO A 297 11.66 0.96 5.44
N ALA A 298 12.11 0.25 4.39
CA ALA A 298 11.34 -0.84 3.81
C ALA A 298 11.04 -1.93 4.86
N SER A 299 9.78 -2.23 5.05
CA SER A 299 9.32 -3.26 6.00
C SER A 299 9.34 -4.63 5.32
N PRO A 300 9.97 -5.65 5.92
CA PRO A 300 10.07 -6.97 5.30
C PRO A 300 8.75 -7.75 5.32
N ARG A 301 7.85 -7.43 6.26
CA ARG A 301 6.53 -8.06 6.39
C ARG A 301 5.49 -7.04 6.82
N ILE A 302 4.39 -7.00 6.08
CA ILE A 302 3.21 -6.16 6.38
C ILE A 302 1.98 -7.01 6.07
N GLY A 303 1.40 -7.63 7.09
CA GLY A 303 0.16 -8.38 6.94
C GLY A 303 0.22 -9.62 6.03
N GLN A 304 -0.93 -10.21 5.78
CA GLN A 304 -1.15 -11.32 4.85
C GLN A 304 -1.53 -10.79 3.47
N ARG A 305 -1.39 -11.64 2.44
CA ARG A 305 -1.77 -11.31 1.07
C ARG A 305 -3.27 -11.00 0.98
N GLY A 306 -3.61 -9.93 0.29
CA GLY A 306 -4.96 -9.43 0.09
C GLY A 306 -5.10 -7.96 0.46
N LEU A 307 -6.33 -7.50 0.43
CA LEU A 307 -6.77 -6.20 0.89
C LEU A 307 -7.52 -6.39 2.21
N ARG A 308 -7.10 -5.69 3.26
CA ARG A 308 -7.87 -5.48 4.49
C ARG A 308 -8.00 -3.99 4.69
N PHE A 309 -9.20 -3.49 4.59
CA PHE A 309 -9.46 -2.07 4.63
C PHE A 309 -10.41 -1.75 5.78
N ASN A 310 -9.92 -1.03 6.78
CA ASN A 310 -10.71 -0.60 7.92
C ASN A 310 -11.34 0.75 7.62
N ILE A 311 -12.67 0.82 7.67
CA ILE A 311 -13.48 2.00 7.40
C ILE A 311 -14.12 2.40 8.73
N PRO A 312 -13.59 3.37 9.46
CA PRO A 312 -14.26 3.91 10.64
C PRO A 312 -15.45 4.77 10.18
N VAL A 313 -16.66 4.34 10.46
CA VAL A 313 -17.87 5.12 10.19
C VAL A 313 -18.24 5.90 11.45
N LEU A 314 -18.29 7.22 11.37
CA LEU A 314 -18.73 8.11 12.44
C LEU A 314 -19.95 8.89 11.97
N ALA A 315 -21.11 8.66 12.59
CA ALA A 315 -22.31 9.47 12.43
C ALA A 315 -22.29 10.57 13.51
N ASP A 316 -22.04 11.81 13.11
CA ASP A 316 -22.03 12.97 14.01
C ASP A 316 -23.44 13.22 14.56
N TYR A 317 -23.54 13.63 15.85
CA TYR A 317 -24.84 13.93 16.46
C TYR A 317 -25.56 15.06 15.73
N GLY A 318 -24.85 16.09 15.29
CA GLY A 318 -25.44 17.20 14.55
C GLY A 318 -26.11 16.81 13.22
N GLU A 319 -25.72 15.67 12.64
CA GLU A 319 -26.38 15.10 11.45
C GLU A 319 -27.63 14.27 11.83
N LEU A 320 -27.67 13.71 13.02
CA LEU A 320 -28.79 12.93 13.55
C LEU A 320 -29.93 13.80 14.06
N GLU A 321 -29.63 14.96 14.64
CA GLU A 321 -30.61 15.89 15.22
C GLU A 321 -31.72 16.29 14.23
N PRO A 322 -31.43 16.79 13.00
CA PRO A 322 -32.45 17.17 12.05
C PRO A 322 -33.31 16.00 11.57
N VAL A 323 -32.79 14.77 11.65
CA VAL A 323 -33.54 13.57 11.25
C VAL A 323 -34.64 13.25 12.26
N VAL A 324 -34.28 13.31 13.56
CA VAL A 324 -35.24 13.13 14.65
C VAL A 324 -36.28 14.26 14.66
N GLU A 325 -35.87 15.51 14.43
CA GLU A 325 -36.78 16.65 14.30
C GLU A 325 -37.86 16.44 13.23
N ARG A 326 -37.43 16.02 12.01
CA ARG A 326 -38.36 15.73 10.92
C ARG A 326 -39.33 14.61 11.25
N ALA A 327 -38.86 13.54 11.94
CA ALA A 327 -39.69 12.44 12.36
C ALA A 327 -40.74 12.87 13.39
N LEU A 328 -40.35 13.67 14.37
CA LEU A 328 -41.26 14.23 15.38
C LEU A 328 -42.26 15.20 14.77
N ALA A 329 -41.84 16.07 13.85
CA ALA A 329 -42.75 16.97 13.12
C ALA A 329 -43.80 16.19 12.31
N LYS A 330 -43.36 15.12 11.63
CA LYS A 330 -44.28 14.22 10.88
C LYS A 330 -45.26 13.50 11.84
N ARG A 331 -44.78 13.09 13.05
CA ARG A 331 -45.65 12.49 14.06
C ARG A 331 -46.68 13.48 14.58
N ALA A 332 -46.28 14.71 14.88
CA ALA A 332 -47.19 15.79 15.32
C ALA A 332 -48.26 16.09 14.27
N ALA A 333 -47.88 16.16 12.99
CA ALA A 333 -48.83 16.44 11.88
C ALA A 333 -49.90 15.36 11.72
N ARG A 334 -49.63 14.12 12.11
CA ARG A 334 -50.61 13.00 12.09
C ARG A 334 -51.63 13.10 13.24
N GLY A 335 -51.43 14.02 14.19
CA GLY A 335 -52.20 14.14 15.40
C GLY A 335 -51.78 13.15 16.49
N ILE A 336 -51.78 13.60 17.71
CA ILE A 336 -51.46 12.78 18.89
C ILE A 336 -52.69 12.72 19.79
N THR A 337 -53.09 11.51 20.13
CA THR A 337 -54.16 11.28 21.12
C THR A 337 -53.62 10.45 22.26
N LEU A 338 -53.54 11.03 23.46
CA LEU A 338 -53.03 10.36 24.64
C LEU A 338 -54.15 9.58 25.35
N PRO A 339 -53.88 8.38 25.87
CA PRO A 339 -54.82 7.63 26.70
C PRO A 339 -55.24 8.48 27.87
N LYS A 340 -56.56 8.51 28.19
CA LYS A 340 -57.17 9.26 29.32
C LYS A 340 -57.10 10.77 29.24
N LEU A 341 -56.27 11.37 28.36
CA LEU A 341 -56.09 12.81 28.22
C LEU A 341 -56.77 13.40 26.96
N GLY A 342 -56.94 12.57 25.93
CA GLY A 342 -57.54 12.96 24.67
C GLY A 342 -56.56 13.57 23.68
N ALA A 343 -57.06 14.26 22.66
CA ALA A 343 -56.28 14.84 21.59
C ALA A 343 -55.42 16.02 22.08
N VAL A 344 -54.15 16.04 21.65
CA VAL A 344 -53.13 17.02 22.04
C VAL A 344 -52.58 17.72 20.78
N ASP A 345 -52.51 19.04 20.79
CA ASP A 345 -51.75 19.82 19.85
C ASP A 345 -50.33 19.95 20.36
N VAL A 346 -49.36 19.48 19.56
CA VAL A 346 -47.96 19.40 19.95
C VAL A 346 -47.08 20.11 18.94
N THR A 347 -46.07 20.84 19.43
CA THR A 347 -44.97 21.38 18.63
C THR A 347 -43.66 20.98 19.29
N PHE A 348 -42.82 20.31 18.53
CA PHE A 348 -41.45 19.95 18.95
C PHE A 348 -40.48 21.06 18.52
N GLY A 349 -39.47 21.37 19.31
CA GLY A 349 -38.38 22.28 19.01
C GLY A 349 -37.13 21.57 18.54
N ASP A 350 -36.01 22.29 18.49
CA ASP A 350 -34.72 21.78 18.05
C ASP A 350 -34.22 20.68 18.96
N VAL A 351 -33.94 19.51 18.38
CA VAL A 351 -33.47 18.33 19.11
C VAL A 351 -31.99 18.47 19.48
N THR A 352 -31.61 18.00 20.64
CA THR A 352 -30.21 17.93 21.08
C THR A 352 -29.83 16.47 21.33
N ILE A 353 -28.74 15.96 20.71
CA ILE A 353 -28.25 14.60 20.91
C ILE A 353 -26.80 14.64 21.41
N TYR A 354 -26.46 13.86 22.42
CA TYR A 354 -25.07 13.68 22.87
C TYR A 354 -24.87 12.37 23.64
N ALA A 355 -23.59 12.02 23.86
CA ALA A 355 -23.21 10.88 24.68
C ALA A 355 -23.44 11.13 26.16
N THR A 356 -24.05 10.17 26.85
CA THR A 356 -24.19 10.17 28.29
C THR A 356 -23.58 8.92 28.92
N ASP A 357 -23.64 8.82 30.24
CA ASP A 357 -23.03 7.70 30.98
C ASP A 357 -23.46 6.32 30.49
N ASN A 358 -22.60 5.32 30.72
CA ASN A 358 -22.85 3.91 30.40
C ASN A 358 -23.06 3.64 28.90
N GLY A 359 -22.44 4.42 28.01
CA GLY A 359 -22.53 4.21 26.56
C GLY A 359 -23.93 4.44 26.00
N ARG A 360 -24.71 5.31 26.63
CA ARG A 360 -26.06 5.67 26.17
C ARG A 360 -26.05 6.99 25.40
N LEU A 361 -27.05 7.18 24.58
CA LEU A 361 -27.39 8.48 23.98
C LEU A 361 -28.35 9.23 24.89
N ALA A 362 -28.18 10.52 25.04
CA ALA A 362 -29.17 11.45 25.54
C ALA A 362 -29.82 12.16 24.36
N VAL A 363 -31.13 12.24 24.34
CA VAL A 363 -31.93 12.95 23.34
C VAL A 363 -32.83 13.93 24.06
N GLY A 364 -32.55 15.20 23.92
CA GLY A 364 -33.32 16.31 24.49
C GLY A 364 -34.28 16.87 23.46
N VAL A 365 -35.55 16.92 23.80
CA VAL A 365 -36.62 17.43 22.94
C VAL A 365 -37.40 18.54 23.62
N PRO A 366 -37.21 19.79 23.18
CA PRO A 366 -38.10 20.88 23.61
C PRO A 366 -39.51 20.64 23.06
N VAL A 367 -40.52 20.80 23.89
CA VAL A 367 -41.90 20.49 23.48
C VAL A 367 -42.87 21.54 24.06
N LYS A 368 -43.85 21.90 23.23
CA LYS A 368 -45.04 22.67 23.61
C LYS A 368 -46.26 21.80 23.35
N ALA A 369 -47.11 21.62 24.33
CA ALA A 369 -48.29 20.80 24.24
C ALA A 369 -49.51 21.45 24.87
N LYS A 370 -50.69 21.30 24.23
CA LYS A 370 -51.97 21.82 24.66
C LYS A 370 -53.06 20.77 24.43
N LEU A 371 -53.83 20.47 25.46
CA LEU A 371 -55.02 19.61 25.27
C LEU A 371 -56.08 20.33 24.49
N ARG A 372 -56.67 19.68 23.47
CA ARG A 372 -57.79 20.24 22.70
C ARG A 372 -59.04 20.44 23.54
N SER A 373 -59.21 19.71 24.61
CA SER A 373 -60.31 19.88 25.56
C SER A 373 -60.27 21.20 26.31
N GLY A 374 -59.12 21.93 26.26
CA GLY A 374 -58.98 23.22 26.95
C GLY A 374 -58.77 23.12 28.48
N TYR A 375 -58.85 21.92 29.06
CA TYR A 375 -58.81 21.72 30.52
C TYR A 375 -57.47 22.09 31.16
N LEU A 376 -56.37 21.99 30.39
CA LEU A 376 -55.04 22.43 30.79
C LEU A 376 -54.52 23.45 29.76
N GLY A 377 -54.06 24.60 30.21
CA GLY A 377 -53.39 25.57 29.35
C GLY A 377 -52.16 24.98 28.67
N GLU A 378 -51.56 25.72 27.69
CA GLU A 378 -50.34 25.32 27.00
C GLU A 378 -49.23 25.04 27.99
N ARG A 379 -48.56 23.91 27.86
CA ARG A 379 -47.39 23.48 28.63
C ARG A 379 -46.16 23.51 27.75
N ARG A 380 -45.04 23.96 28.30
CA ARG A 380 -43.75 24.04 27.63
C ARG A 380 -42.70 23.44 28.53
N GLY A 381 -41.75 22.73 27.96
CA GLY A 381 -40.64 22.13 28.67
C GLY A 381 -39.70 21.39 27.76
N GLU A 382 -38.71 20.77 28.30
CA GLU A 382 -37.74 19.93 27.62
C GLU A 382 -37.83 18.52 28.23
N VAL A 383 -38.00 17.51 27.40
CA VAL A 383 -38.02 16.11 27.83
C VAL A 383 -36.74 15.44 27.35
N TRP A 384 -36.06 14.83 28.28
CA TRP A 384 -34.84 14.06 28.02
C TRP A 384 -35.12 12.58 28.03
N LEU A 385 -34.63 11.91 27.00
CA LEU A 385 -34.65 10.48 26.81
C LEU A 385 -33.22 9.94 26.82
N THR A 386 -33.03 8.75 27.34
CA THR A 386 -31.75 8.05 27.19
C THR A 386 -32.00 6.70 26.50
N GLY A 387 -31.18 6.37 25.48
CA GLY A 387 -31.27 5.12 24.74
C GLY A 387 -29.92 4.43 24.61
N LEU A 388 -29.94 3.12 24.42
CA LEU A 388 -28.75 2.31 24.21
C LEU A 388 -28.63 1.94 22.73
N PRO A 389 -27.69 2.49 21.98
CA PRO A 389 -27.42 2.07 20.63
C PRO A 389 -26.86 0.64 20.62
N PHE A 390 -27.38 -0.17 19.74
CA PHE A 390 -27.02 -1.58 19.62
C PHE A 390 -27.07 -2.02 18.15
N ASN A 391 -26.15 -2.89 17.76
CA ASN A 391 -26.23 -3.66 16.54
C ASN A 391 -25.96 -5.13 16.84
N ALA A 392 -26.62 -6.03 16.12
CA ALA A 392 -26.33 -7.44 16.20
C ALA A 392 -24.90 -7.72 15.70
N PRO A 393 -24.25 -8.81 16.13
CA PRO A 393 -22.95 -9.18 15.61
C PRO A 393 -22.93 -9.20 14.08
N ASP A 394 -21.94 -8.54 13.48
CA ASP A 394 -21.73 -8.43 12.02
C ASP A 394 -22.94 -7.83 11.25
N SER A 395 -23.73 -6.97 11.92
CA SER A 395 -24.87 -6.28 11.33
C SER A 395 -24.62 -4.79 11.18
N GLU A 396 -25.02 -4.25 10.04
CA GLU A 396 -25.02 -2.81 9.74
C GLU A 396 -26.22 -2.06 10.35
N VAL A 397 -27.25 -2.83 10.75
CA VAL A 397 -28.47 -2.25 11.28
C VAL A 397 -28.29 -1.84 12.72
N ILE A 398 -28.28 -0.54 12.99
CA ILE A 398 -28.22 0.03 14.32
C ILE A 398 -29.62 0.31 14.81
N ARG A 399 -29.92 -0.11 16.03
CA ARG A 399 -31.14 0.15 16.77
C ARG A 399 -30.80 0.93 18.03
N VAL A 400 -31.76 1.71 18.51
CA VAL A 400 -31.66 2.33 19.82
C VAL A 400 -32.69 1.64 20.72
N ASP A 401 -32.17 0.79 21.57
CA ASP A 401 -32.98 0.02 22.52
C ASP A 401 -33.04 0.74 23.88
N ASP A 402 -33.93 0.25 24.75
CA ASP A 402 -34.09 0.69 26.13
C ASP A 402 -34.22 2.21 26.26
N LEU A 403 -35.09 2.81 25.41
CA LEU A 403 -35.37 4.23 25.43
C LEU A 403 -36.13 4.58 26.73
N LYS A 404 -35.52 5.33 27.63
CA LYS A 404 -36.06 5.70 28.96
C LYS A 404 -36.13 7.20 29.09
N ILE A 405 -37.20 7.69 29.73
CA ILE A 405 -37.32 9.09 30.09
C ILE A 405 -36.38 9.38 31.27
N ALA A 406 -35.47 10.31 31.08
CA ALA A 406 -34.54 10.78 32.14
C ALA A 406 -35.10 11.95 32.93
N THR A 407 -36.01 12.71 32.33
CA THR A 407 -36.65 13.86 33.00
C THR A 407 -37.48 13.40 34.22
N ARG A 408 -37.14 13.87 35.37
CA ARG A 408 -37.92 13.70 36.62
C ARG A 408 -38.45 15.05 37.07
N SER A 409 -39.72 15.12 37.37
CA SER A 409 -40.32 16.33 37.94
C SER A 409 -41.55 15.96 38.77
N ASP A 410 -41.73 16.67 39.87
CA ASP A 410 -42.88 16.52 40.75
C ASP A 410 -44.06 17.44 40.37
N SER A 411 -44.05 18.01 39.17
CA SER A 411 -45.04 18.96 38.65
C SER A 411 -46.03 18.31 37.70
N LYS A 412 -47.35 18.46 37.96
CA LYS A 412 -48.42 18.03 37.03
C LYS A 412 -48.30 18.61 35.62
N ALA A 413 -47.54 19.69 35.45
CA ALA A 413 -47.24 20.25 34.13
C ALA A 413 -46.32 19.38 33.31
N VAL A 414 -45.42 18.63 33.94
CA VAL A 414 -44.49 17.72 33.29
C VAL A 414 -45.14 16.39 32.96
N ASP A 415 -46.19 15.98 33.70
CA ASP A 415 -46.90 14.74 33.44
C ASP A 415 -47.48 14.67 32.02
N LEU A 416 -47.99 15.79 31.48
CA LEU A 416 -48.46 15.85 30.08
C LEU A 416 -47.32 15.69 29.10
N LEU A 417 -46.17 16.33 29.33
CA LEU A 417 -45.01 16.26 28.46
C LEU A 417 -44.36 14.87 28.50
N VAL A 418 -44.26 14.28 29.67
CA VAL A 418 -43.78 12.90 29.88
C VAL A 418 -44.71 11.92 29.20
N ALA A 419 -46.05 12.09 29.29
CA ALA A 419 -47.03 11.21 28.65
C ALA A 419 -46.89 11.16 27.11
N LEU A 420 -46.44 12.26 26.47
CA LEU A 420 -46.14 12.26 25.02
C LEU A 420 -44.99 11.32 24.67
N PHE A 421 -44.00 11.17 25.52
CA PHE A 421 -42.83 10.32 25.29
C PHE A 421 -42.97 8.92 25.92
N THR A 422 -44.11 8.60 26.52
CA THR A 422 -44.53 7.24 26.84
C THR A 422 -45.48 6.68 25.76
N ASP A 423 -45.94 7.51 24.83
CA ASP A 423 -46.71 7.09 23.65
C ASP A 423 -45.84 6.23 22.73
N PRO A 424 -46.19 4.96 22.45
CA PRO A 424 -45.40 4.03 21.66
C PRO A 424 -45.07 4.56 20.26
N ASP A 425 -45.99 5.28 19.63
CA ASP A 425 -45.81 5.82 18.28
C ASP A 425 -44.79 6.95 18.26
N THR A 426 -44.74 7.77 19.31
CA THR A 426 -43.75 8.86 19.44
C THR A 426 -42.36 8.27 19.66
N VAL A 427 -42.24 7.30 20.57
CA VAL A 427 -40.99 6.57 20.84
C VAL A 427 -40.52 5.85 19.58
N GLY A 428 -41.44 5.14 18.91
CA GLY A 428 -41.16 4.42 17.67
C GLY A 428 -40.70 5.34 16.53
N ALA A 429 -41.25 6.56 16.43
CA ALA A 429 -40.80 7.53 15.43
C ALA A 429 -39.34 7.97 15.67
N ILE A 430 -38.92 8.16 16.93
CA ILE A 430 -37.52 8.51 17.27
C ILE A 430 -36.60 7.32 16.95
N GLN A 431 -36.98 6.11 17.36
CA GLN A 431 -36.17 4.90 17.11
C GLN A 431 -36.02 4.64 15.61
N ALA A 432 -37.10 4.73 14.84
CA ALA A 432 -37.06 4.53 13.38
C ALA A 432 -36.19 5.56 12.69
N ALA A 433 -36.27 6.84 13.10
CA ALA A 433 -35.49 7.91 12.54
C ALA A 433 -33.97 7.69 12.74
N LEU A 434 -33.58 7.27 13.92
CA LEU A 434 -32.17 6.97 14.22
C LEU A 434 -31.66 5.75 13.45
N THR A 435 -32.52 4.72 13.25
CA THR A 435 -32.16 3.48 12.53
C THR A 435 -32.03 3.72 11.01
N GLU A 436 -33.00 4.36 10.38
CA GLU A 436 -33.05 4.55 8.92
C GLU A 436 -31.88 5.39 8.37
N ASN A 437 -31.47 6.40 9.12
CA ASN A 437 -30.44 7.32 8.62
C ASN A 437 -29.06 6.64 8.57
N PHE A 438 -28.75 5.80 9.55
CA PHE A 438 -27.47 5.13 9.57
C PHE A 438 -27.28 4.14 8.41
N ALA A 439 -28.31 3.36 8.05
CA ALA A 439 -28.26 2.42 6.95
C ALA A 439 -27.95 3.10 5.60
N LYS A 440 -28.57 4.27 5.34
CA LYS A 440 -28.30 5.04 4.11
C LYS A 440 -26.86 5.55 4.05
N ASP A 441 -26.35 6.11 5.15
CA ASP A 441 -24.99 6.61 5.21
C ASP A 441 -23.97 5.48 5.05
N TYR A 442 -24.26 4.32 5.62
CA TYR A 442 -23.46 3.12 5.47
C TYR A 442 -23.36 2.65 4.02
N ASP A 443 -24.50 2.50 3.34
CA ASP A 443 -24.57 2.07 1.93
C ASP A 443 -23.83 3.02 1.00
N HIS A 444 -23.95 4.32 1.23
CA HIS A 444 -23.22 5.34 0.48
C HIS A 444 -21.71 5.24 0.68
N VAL A 445 -21.24 5.12 1.91
CA VAL A 445 -19.81 4.99 2.24
C VAL A 445 -19.24 3.71 1.61
N LEU A 446 -19.92 2.58 1.74
CA LEU A 446 -19.46 1.31 1.18
C LEU A 446 -19.48 1.29 -0.35
N GLY A 447 -20.55 1.82 -0.97
CA GLY A 447 -20.66 1.97 -2.43
C GLY A 447 -19.57 2.84 -3.00
N ALA A 448 -19.31 3.99 -2.37
CA ALA A 448 -18.25 4.91 -2.76
C ALA A 448 -16.85 4.30 -2.56
N ALA A 449 -16.62 3.56 -1.48
CA ALA A 449 -15.37 2.85 -1.25
C ALA A 449 -15.13 1.77 -2.33
N ARG A 450 -16.16 1.00 -2.70
CA ARG A 450 -16.11 0.04 -3.81
C ARG A 450 -15.77 0.73 -5.14
N GLY A 451 -16.43 1.82 -5.47
CA GLY A 451 -16.18 2.61 -6.69
C GLY A 451 -14.77 3.20 -6.72
N ALA A 452 -14.29 3.73 -5.58
CA ALA A 452 -12.96 4.30 -5.46
C ALA A 452 -11.83 3.27 -5.63
N LEU A 453 -12.09 2.00 -5.33
CA LEU A 453 -11.14 0.89 -5.39
C LEU A 453 -11.23 0.09 -6.69
N ALA A 454 -12.34 0.15 -7.44
CA ALA A 454 -12.65 -0.74 -8.56
C ALA A 454 -11.56 -0.72 -9.65
N GLU A 455 -11.17 0.44 -10.13
CA GLU A 455 -10.08 0.58 -11.12
C GLU A 455 -9.48 1.99 -11.06
N ARG A 456 -8.18 2.08 -10.76
CA ARG A 456 -7.46 3.35 -10.77
C ARG A 456 -6.13 3.24 -11.50
N ARG A 457 -5.85 4.19 -12.36
CA ARG A 457 -4.55 4.35 -13.00
C ARG A 457 -3.78 5.50 -12.35
N GLN A 458 -2.57 5.18 -11.88
CA GLN A 458 -1.64 6.19 -11.36
C GLN A 458 -0.28 6.03 -12.05
N GLY A 459 0.04 6.94 -12.93
CA GLY A 459 1.24 6.85 -13.77
C GLY A 459 1.20 5.59 -14.66
N ASP A 460 2.22 4.76 -14.53
CA ASP A 460 2.38 3.51 -15.26
C ASP A 460 1.71 2.30 -14.57
N PHE A 461 1.02 2.51 -13.46
CA PHE A 461 0.38 1.44 -12.70
C PHE A 461 -1.13 1.52 -12.81
N GLN A 462 -1.76 0.38 -13.00
CA GLN A 462 -3.19 0.16 -12.98
C GLN A 462 -3.52 -0.71 -11.78
N LEU A 463 -4.20 -0.13 -10.79
CA LEU A 463 -4.71 -0.82 -9.60
C LEU A 463 -6.15 -1.26 -9.90
N ALA A 464 -6.46 -2.52 -9.64
CA ALA A 464 -7.82 -3.03 -9.57
C ALA A 464 -7.99 -3.75 -8.23
N ALA A 465 -9.02 -3.38 -7.47
CA ALA A 465 -9.34 -4.01 -6.21
C ALA A 465 -10.82 -4.36 -6.16
N LYS A 466 -11.12 -5.48 -5.49
CA LYS A 466 -12.47 -5.99 -5.27
C LYS A 466 -12.65 -6.26 -3.79
N ILE A 467 -13.74 -5.77 -3.22
CA ILE A 467 -14.17 -6.13 -1.87
C ILE A 467 -15.04 -7.39 -1.98
N ASP A 468 -14.64 -8.45 -1.29
CA ASP A 468 -15.32 -9.74 -1.28
C ASP A 468 -16.20 -9.90 -0.04
N GLU A 469 -15.73 -9.41 1.12
CA GLU A 469 -16.38 -9.55 2.43
C GLU A 469 -16.36 -8.22 3.18
N VAL A 470 -17.39 -7.98 4.00
CA VAL A 470 -17.49 -6.82 4.88
C VAL A 470 -17.94 -7.31 6.26
N HIS A 471 -17.21 -6.94 7.28
CA HIS A 471 -17.48 -7.27 8.68
C HIS A 471 -17.73 -6.01 9.50
N HIS A 472 -18.71 -6.09 10.38
CA HIS A 472 -19.14 -4.98 11.23
C HIS A 472 -18.75 -5.22 12.68
N GLY A 473 -18.11 -4.22 13.29
CA GLY A 473 -17.87 -4.20 14.72
C GLY A 473 -19.14 -3.88 15.52
N ARG A 474 -18.97 -3.67 16.81
CA ARG A 474 -20.03 -3.15 17.67
C ARG A 474 -20.09 -1.62 17.59
N ILE A 475 -21.31 -1.10 17.60
CA ILE A 475 -21.52 0.34 17.70
C ILE A 475 -20.99 0.87 19.03
N MET A 476 -20.33 2.02 18.99
CA MET A 476 -19.79 2.70 20.16
C MET A 476 -20.32 4.14 20.21
N VAL A 477 -20.82 4.54 21.37
CA VAL A 477 -21.20 5.92 21.65
C VAL A 477 -19.95 6.72 22.00
N THR A 478 -19.71 7.79 21.26
CA THR A 478 -18.53 8.64 21.44
C THR A 478 -18.93 10.08 21.77
N GLY A 479 -18.03 10.89 22.29
CA GLY A 479 -18.32 12.32 22.56
C GLY A 479 -18.69 13.13 21.30
N ARG A 480 -18.46 12.60 20.08
CA ARG A 480 -18.74 13.28 18.81
C ARG A 480 -19.89 12.68 18.02
N GLY A 481 -20.21 11.40 18.23
CA GLY A 481 -21.20 10.70 17.42
C GLY A 481 -21.20 9.19 17.66
N LEU A 482 -21.97 8.48 16.88
CA LEU A 482 -22.00 7.02 16.84
C LEU A 482 -20.87 6.49 15.96
N PHE A 483 -20.03 5.65 16.51
CA PHE A 483 -18.90 5.05 15.81
C PHE A 483 -19.15 3.56 15.53
N LEU A 484 -19.00 3.15 14.26
CA LEU A 484 -19.01 1.76 13.82
C LEU A 484 -17.70 1.44 13.10
N ALA A 485 -16.96 0.46 13.58
CA ALA A 485 -15.81 -0.08 12.87
C ALA A 485 -16.27 -1.05 11.79
N VAL A 486 -15.92 -0.79 10.54
CA VAL A 486 -16.20 -1.68 9.40
C VAL A 486 -14.89 -2.18 8.82
N GLU A 487 -14.75 -3.48 8.65
CA GLU A 487 -13.60 -4.13 8.00
C GLU A 487 -14.02 -4.71 6.67
N ALA A 488 -13.50 -4.17 5.57
CA ALA A 488 -13.65 -4.73 4.23
C ALA A 488 -12.44 -5.61 3.90
N ARG A 489 -12.68 -6.83 3.45
CA ARG A 489 -11.66 -7.77 2.97
C ARG A 489 -11.84 -8.02 1.50
N GLY A 490 -10.73 -8.29 0.81
CA GLY A 490 -10.81 -8.53 -0.61
C GLY A 490 -9.47 -8.82 -1.27
N ALA A 491 -9.50 -8.77 -2.59
CA ALA A 491 -8.33 -8.96 -3.43
C ALA A 491 -7.99 -7.66 -4.18
N ALA A 492 -6.70 -7.46 -4.42
CA ALA A 492 -6.25 -6.40 -5.29
C ALA A 492 -5.11 -6.88 -6.18
N THR A 493 -5.00 -6.28 -7.36
CA THR A 493 -3.93 -6.53 -8.31
C THR A 493 -3.41 -5.20 -8.83
N VAL A 494 -2.10 -5.15 -9.10
CA VAL A 494 -1.45 -4.01 -9.73
C VAL A 494 -0.78 -4.48 -11.00
N LEU A 495 -1.12 -3.88 -12.12
CA LEU A 495 -0.50 -4.14 -13.41
C LEU A 495 0.43 -2.98 -13.76
N TYR A 496 1.67 -3.29 -14.11
CA TYR A 496 2.58 -2.32 -14.68
C TYR A 496 2.32 -2.20 -16.20
N ARG A 497 1.90 -1.02 -16.64
CA ARG A 497 1.63 -0.67 -18.04
C ARG A 497 2.30 0.67 -18.36
N PRO A 498 3.57 0.68 -18.75
CA PRO A 498 4.25 1.92 -19.10
C PRO A 498 3.54 2.63 -20.25
N ARG A 499 3.46 3.95 -20.18
CA ARG A 499 3.01 4.77 -21.31
C ARG A 499 4.07 4.62 -22.42
N ARG A 500 3.63 4.26 -23.61
CA ARG A 500 4.48 4.18 -24.80
C ARG A 500 4.83 5.57 -25.29
#